data_11abd2aa51ff069a4ac4ae344f317e8f
#
_entry.id   11abd2aa51ff069a4ac4ae344f317e8f
#
_cell.length_a   1.000
_cell.length_b   1.000
_cell.length_c   1.000
_cell.angle_alpha   90.00
_cell.angle_beta   90.00
_cell.angle_gamma   90.00
#
_symmetry.space_group_name_H-M   'P 1'
#
loop_
_entity.id
_entity.type
_entity.pdbx_description
1 polymer ?
#
loop_
_entity_poly.entity_id
_entity_poly.type
_entity_poly.pdbx_seq_one_letter_code
_entity_poly.pdbx_strand_id
1 'polypeptide(L)'
;MSKIAIIIPAMNEERSIAKVIDGLRAHFDFPIIVVDDASTDDTRQIAEKRGAIVLPHILNLGAWRATQTGLRYAINKGFDSVITCDADGQHPAQAVESLLGQANDSDALVIGSCLARGSTGRHIAWRVFKRLSGLNVSDLTSGLRLYRRPAMAVLASRQATMFEYQDVGVLLMLQKLNMSCSEVSVNMQERKDGISRIFHSWGAVISYLLYTGILSISRLGPFKAEEYHQKLISGANSE
;
A
#
# COMPACT_ATOMS: atom_id res chain seq x y z
N MET A 1 4.76 20.55 12.40
CA MET A 1 5.08 19.11 12.29
C MET A 1 4.11 18.47 11.29
N SER A 2 4.61 17.67 10.38
CA SER A 2 3.79 16.93 9.41
C SER A 2 2.85 15.96 10.15
N LYS A 3 1.57 15.96 9.81
CA LYS A 3 0.57 15.10 10.45
C LYS A 3 0.55 13.73 9.75
N ILE A 4 1.08 12.70 10.41
CA ILE A 4 1.23 11.35 9.89
C ILE A 4 0.24 10.40 10.54
N ALA A 5 -0.31 9.43 9.80
CA ALA A 5 -1.08 8.31 10.30
C ALA A 5 -0.55 6.98 9.76
N ILE A 6 -0.87 5.88 10.45
CA ILE A 6 -0.57 4.53 9.97
C ILE A 6 -1.87 3.86 9.54
N ILE A 7 -1.90 3.30 8.33
CA ILE A 7 -3.05 2.56 7.79
C ILE A 7 -2.70 1.07 7.75
N ILE A 8 -3.58 0.24 8.30
CA ILE A 8 -3.44 -1.21 8.34
C ILE A 8 -4.69 -1.83 7.71
N PRO A 9 -4.62 -2.27 6.44
CA PRO A 9 -5.66 -3.11 5.86
C PRO A 9 -5.64 -4.47 6.56
N ALA A 10 -6.77 -4.93 7.06
CA ALA A 10 -6.86 -6.18 7.81
C ALA A 10 -8.08 -7.00 7.37
N MET A 11 -7.91 -8.31 7.27
CA MET A 11 -8.99 -9.27 7.05
C MET A 11 -8.64 -10.59 7.74
N ASN A 12 -9.42 -11.00 8.75
CA ASN A 12 -9.20 -12.22 9.52
C ASN A 12 -7.74 -12.32 10.04
N GLU A 13 -7.31 -11.33 10.80
CA GLU A 13 -5.97 -11.20 11.38
C GLU A 13 -6.02 -11.13 12.92
N GLU A 14 -7.01 -11.75 13.54
CA GLU A 14 -7.19 -11.76 15.00
C GLU A 14 -5.93 -12.18 15.79
N ARG A 15 -5.10 -13.07 15.19
CA ARG A 15 -3.88 -13.59 15.84
C ARG A 15 -2.72 -12.62 15.83
N SER A 16 -2.68 -11.69 14.87
CA SER A 16 -1.55 -10.81 14.61
C SER A 16 -1.83 -9.35 14.92
N ILE A 17 -3.05 -8.87 14.68
CA ILE A 17 -3.40 -7.45 14.70
C ILE A 17 -3.08 -6.76 16.04
N ALA A 18 -3.31 -7.43 17.17
CA ALA A 18 -2.98 -6.87 18.49
C ALA A 18 -1.49 -6.56 18.61
N LYS A 19 -0.64 -7.53 18.25
CA LYS A 19 0.82 -7.39 18.31
C LYS A 19 1.34 -6.31 17.38
N VAL A 20 0.73 -6.18 16.19
CA VAL A 20 1.10 -5.14 15.21
C VAL A 20 0.78 -3.76 15.78
N ILE A 21 -0.43 -3.55 16.31
CA ILE A 21 -0.82 -2.26 16.90
C ILE A 21 0.06 -1.91 18.11
N ASP A 22 0.25 -2.85 19.03
CA ASP A 22 1.07 -2.61 20.23
C ASP A 22 2.52 -2.31 19.87
N GLY A 23 3.09 -3.03 18.90
CA GLY A 23 4.45 -2.81 18.43
C GLY A 23 4.64 -1.43 17.81
N LEU A 24 3.67 -0.95 17.02
CA LEU A 24 3.70 0.38 16.44
C LEU A 24 3.52 1.48 17.49
N ARG A 25 2.62 1.31 18.46
CA ARG A 25 2.37 2.26 19.55
C ARG A 25 3.54 2.40 20.52
N ALA A 26 4.34 1.36 20.68
CA ALA A 26 5.55 1.43 21.51
C ALA A 26 6.63 2.35 20.93
N HIS A 27 6.56 2.71 19.64
CA HIS A 27 7.57 3.50 18.94
C HIS A 27 7.00 4.83 18.37
N PHE A 28 5.69 4.92 18.14
CA PHE A 28 5.07 6.06 17.47
C PHE A 28 3.78 6.50 18.16
N ASP A 29 3.61 7.81 18.31
CA ASP A 29 2.34 8.45 18.73
C ASP A 29 1.40 8.71 17.55
N PHE A 30 1.64 8.08 16.39
CA PHE A 30 0.81 8.25 15.21
C PHE A 30 -0.55 7.59 15.39
N PRO A 31 -1.66 8.24 14.97
CA PRO A 31 -2.95 7.57 14.88
C PRO A 31 -2.87 6.34 13.99
N ILE A 32 -3.39 5.20 14.49
CA ILE A 32 -3.47 3.94 13.75
C ILE A 32 -4.89 3.78 13.26
N ILE A 33 -5.04 3.61 11.95
CA ILE A 33 -6.28 3.41 11.21
C ILE A 33 -6.28 1.98 10.70
N VAL A 34 -7.12 1.13 11.27
CA VAL A 34 -7.34 -0.24 10.76
C VAL A 34 -8.54 -0.22 9.83
N VAL A 35 -8.34 -0.64 8.60
CA VAL A 35 -9.45 -0.86 7.66
C VAL A 35 -9.79 -2.35 7.67
N ASP A 36 -10.87 -2.68 8.35
CA ASP A 36 -11.36 -4.06 8.46
C ASP A 36 -12.14 -4.45 7.20
N ASP A 37 -11.53 -5.27 6.36
CA ASP A 37 -12.09 -5.66 5.06
C ASP A 37 -13.06 -6.84 5.17
N ALA A 38 -14.12 -6.66 5.98
CA ALA A 38 -15.17 -7.63 6.27
C ALA A 38 -14.64 -8.91 6.95
N SER A 39 -13.86 -8.76 8.02
CA SER A 39 -13.43 -9.90 8.83
C SER A 39 -14.61 -10.62 9.46
N THR A 40 -14.48 -11.94 9.56
CA THR A 40 -15.46 -12.84 10.21
C THR A 40 -15.00 -13.34 11.58
N ASP A 41 -13.76 -12.99 11.96
CA ASP A 41 -13.14 -13.27 13.24
C ASP A 41 -13.13 -12.03 14.15
N ASP A 42 -12.40 -12.08 15.27
CA ASP A 42 -12.33 -10.99 16.24
C ASP A 42 -11.37 -9.84 15.86
N THR A 43 -10.87 -9.78 14.61
CA THR A 43 -9.92 -8.75 14.14
C THR A 43 -10.39 -7.35 14.49
N ARG A 44 -11.63 -7.01 14.18
CA ARG A 44 -12.21 -5.68 14.42
C ARG A 44 -12.23 -5.34 15.90
N GLN A 45 -12.79 -6.23 16.74
CA GLN A 45 -12.95 -6.00 18.17
C GLN A 45 -11.60 -5.85 18.87
N ILE A 46 -10.60 -6.61 18.42
CA ILE A 46 -9.25 -6.53 18.95
C ILE A 46 -8.60 -5.19 18.59
N ALA A 47 -8.74 -4.73 17.35
CA ALA A 47 -8.21 -3.44 16.91
C ALA A 47 -8.86 -2.27 17.67
N GLU A 48 -10.19 -2.28 17.85
CA GLU A 48 -10.93 -1.29 18.62
C GLU A 48 -10.45 -1.24 20.09
N LYS A 49 -10.30 -2.41 20.74
CA LYS A 49 -9.80 -2.52 22.13
C LYS A 49 -8.38 -2.01 22.29
N ARG A 50 -7.55 -2.04 21.23
CA ARG A 50 -6.19 -1.47 21.21
C ARG A 50 -6.20 0.02 20.86
N GLY A 51 -7.38 0.65 20.76
CA GLY A 51 -7.54 2.09 20.52
C GLY A 51 -7.25 2.50 19.07
N ALA A 52 -7.21 1.60 18.12
CA ALA A 52 -7.14 1.96 16.71
C ALA A 52 -8.48 2.57 16.25
N ILE A 53 -8.40 3.46 15.27
CA ILE A 53 -9.57 3.94 14.53
C ILE A 53 -9.93 2.84 13.53
N VAL A 54 -11.10 2.22 13.68
CA VAL A 54 -11.50 1.11 12.80
C VAL A 54 -12.51 1.60 11.77
N LEU A 55 -12.25 1.30 10.50
CA LEU A 55 -13.11 1.58 9.35
C LEU A 55 -13.59 0.23 8.79
N PRO A 56 -14.82 -0.23 9.14
CA PRO A 56 -15.29 -1.53 8.70
C PRO A 56 -15.89 -1.47 7.29
N HIS A 57 -15.53 -2.43 6.43
CA HIS A 57 -16.23 -2.71 5.19
C HIS A 57 -17.39 -3.71 5.43
N ILE A 58 -18.46 -3.58 4.67
CA ILE A 58 -19.59 -4.53 4.67
C ILE A 58 -19.25 -5.78 3.86
N LEU A 59 -18.42 -5.64 2.83
CA LEU A 59 -17.98 -6.69 1.93
C LEU A 59 -16.47 -6.68 1.81
N ASN A 60 -15.88 -7.84 1.55
CA ASN A 60 -14.46 -7.92 1.20
C ASN A 60 -14.21 -7.25 -0.16
N LEU A 61 -13.48 -6.17 -0.13
CA LEU A 61 -13.11 -5.39 -1.33
C LEU A 61 -11.66 -5.62 -1.76
N GLY A 62 -10.87 -6.32 -0.95
CA GLY A 62 -9.44 -6.57 -1.15
C GLY A 62 -8.54 -5.49 -0.57
N ALA A 63 -7.30 -5.88 -0.28
CA ALA A 63 -6.31 -5.06 0.44
C ALA A 63 -6.08 -3.67 -0.20
N TRP A 64 -6.07 -3.58 -1.54
CA TRP A 64 -5.90 -2.29 -2.22
C TRP A 64 -7.05 -1.33 -1.94
N ARG A 65 -8.31 -1.79 -2.04
CA ARG A 65 -9.47 -0.93 -1.77
C ARG A 65 -9.61 -0.59 -0.30
N ALA A 66 -9.20 -1.49 0.60
CA ALA A 66 -9.07 -1.19 2.02
C ALA A 66 -8.02 -0.09 2.26
N THR A 67 -6.86 -0.19 1.62
CA THR A 67 -5.86 0.89 1.65
C THR A 67 -6.45 2.21 1.16
N GLN A 68 -7.17 2.23 0.04
CA GLN A 68 -7.81 3.44 -0.50
C GLN A 68 -8.84 4.04 0.47
N THR A 69 -9.61 3.22 1.17
CA THR A 69 -10.54 3.70 2.22
C THR A 69 -9.77 4.43 3.31
N GLY A 70 -8.64 3.88 3.76
CA GLY A 70 -7.75 4.54 4.70
C GLY A 70 -7.16 5.85 4.17
N LEU A 71 -6.74 5.88 2.88
CA LEU A 71 -6.22 7.10 2.23
C LEU A 71 -7.29 8.21 2.19
N ARG A 72 -8.51 7.89 1.78
CA ARG A 72 -9.64 8.85 1.76
C ARG A 72 -9.93 9.40 3.14
N TYR A 73 -10.00 8.54 4.15
CA TYR A 73 -10.19 8.95 5.53
C TYR A 73 -9.07 9.89 6.00
N ALA A 74 -7.81 9.53 5.73
CA ALA A 74 -6.66 10.34 6.12
C ALA A 74 -6.67 11.72 5.45
N ILE A 75 -7.01 11.80 4.16
CA ILE A 75 -7.17 13.07 3.44
C ILE A 75 -8.24 13.94 4.10
N ASN A 76 -9.42 13.38 4.39
CA ASN A 76 -10.54 14.08 5.00
C ASN A 76 -10.22 14.56 6.44
N LYS A 77 -9.34 13.85 7.15
CA LYS A 77 -8.86 14.25 8.50
C LYS A 77 -7.65 15.18 8.46
N GLY A 78 -7.20 15.58 7.28
CA GLY A 78 -6.12 16.54 7.10
C GLY A 78 -4.74 15.99 7.43
N PHE A 79 -4.48 14.70 7.21
CA PHE A 79 -3.13 14.13 7.31
C PHE A 79 -2.30 14.52 6.08
N ASP A 80 -1.01 14.81 6.31
CA ASP A 80 -0.05 15.18 5.26
C ASP A 80 0.60 13.96 4.62
N SER A 81 0.70 12.88 5.39
CA SER A 81 1.30 11.62 4.94
C SER A 81 0.66 10.45 5.65
N VAL A 82 0.71 9.29 5.04
CA VAL A 82 0.32 8.03 5.66
C VAL A 82 1.39 6.96 5.40
N ILE A 83 1.54 6.06 6.37
CA ILE A 83 2.34 4.85 6.24
C ILE A 83 1.38 3.67 6.18
N THR A 84 1.52 2.80 5.20
CA THR A 84 0.80 1.52 5.17
C THR A 84 1.66 0.42 5.74
N CYS A 85 1.05 -0.47 6.52
CA CYS A 85 1.66 -1.67 7.07
C CYS A 85 0.71 -2.85 6.92
N ASP A 86 1.23 -4.05 6.69
CA ASP A 86 0.40 -5.25 6.67
C ASP A 86 0.03 -5.68 8.11
N ALA A 87 -1.15 -6.27 8.25
CA ALA A 87 -1.67 -6.73 9.55
C ALA A 87 -1.02 -8.04 10.06
N ASP A 88 -0.19 -8.70 9.26
CA ASP A 88 0.40 -10.03 9.53
C ASP A 88 1.70 -9.99 10.38
N GLY A 89 2.14 -8.80 10.76
CA GLY A 89 3.32 -8.59 11.61
C GLY A 89 4.67 -8.72 10.90
N GLN A 90 4.70 -8.75 9.57
CA GLN A 90 5.96 -8.80 8.81
C GLN A 90 6.73 -7.47 8.84
N HIS A 91 6.05 -6.35 9.15
CA HIS A 91 6.63 -5.01 9.23
C HIS A 91 6.83 -4.60 10.71
N PRO A 92 8.02 -4.87 11.31
CA PRO A 92 8.31 -4.41 12.66
C PRO A 92 8.40 -2.88 12.70
N ALA A 93 8.20 -2.29 13.88
CA ALA A 93 8.26 -0.83 14.05
C ALA A 93 9.60 -0.23 13.57
N GLN A 94 10.72 -0.97 13.74
CA GLN A 94 12.04 -0.59 13.25
C GLN A 94 12.10 -0.44 11.72
N ALA A 95 11.30 -1.22 10.97
CA ALA A 95 11.20 -1.04 9.52
C ALA A 95 10.50 0.27 9.17
N VAL A 96 9.49 0.66 9.94
CA VAL A 96 8.81 1.97 9.81
C VAL A 96 9.77 3.12 10.17
N GLU A 97 10.56 2.98 11.24
CA GLU A 97 11.61 3.96 11.61
C GLU A 97 12.63 4.13 10.47
N SER A 98 13.12 3.01 9.93
CA SER A 98 14.07 3.02 8.80
C SER A 98 13.48 3.70 7.56
N LEU A 99 12.20 3.44 7.27
CA LEU A 99 11.49 4.06 6.16
C LEU A 99 11.40 5.58 6.35
N LEU A 100 11.00 6.04 7.53
CA LEU A 100 10.87 7.47 7.85
C LEU A 100 12.22 8.17 7.86
N GLY A 101 13.26 7.55 8.45
CA GLY A 101 14.58 8.14 8.60
C GLY A 101 15.36 8.28 7.29
N GLN A 102 15.04 7.49 6.28
CA GLN A 102 15.73 7.48 4.98
C GLN A 102 14.86 8.03 3.84
N ALA A 103 13.57 8.32 4.10
CA ALA A 103 12.65 8.86 3.10
C ALA A 103 13.09 10.26 2.67
N ASN A 104 13.20 10.47 1.36
CA ASN A 104 13.44 11.81 0.82
C ASN A 104 12.13 12.62 0.85
N ASP A 105 12.20 13.87 1.30
CA ASP A 105 11.02 14.74 1.41
C ASP A 105 10.39 15.12 0.06
N SER A 106 11.16 15.05 -1.02
CA SER A 106 10.66 15.30 -2.37
C SER A 106 9.87 14.15 -2.98
N ASP A 107 9.97 12.93 -2.42
CA ASP A 107 9.29 11.76 -2.98
C ASP A 107 7.81 11.72 -2.61
N ALA A 108 6.97 11.50 -3.62
CA ALA A 108 5.53 11.34 -3.44
C ALA A 108 5.18 9.98 -2.81
N LEU A 109 5.99 8.96 -3.12
CA LEU A 109 5.87 7.60 -2.59
C LEU A 109 7.26 7.06 -2.22
N VAL A 110 7.41 6.50 -1.02
CA VAL A 110 8.59 5.76 -0.61
C VAL A 110 8.20 4.34 -0.23
N ILE A 111 8.89 3.35 -0.78
CA ILE A 111 8.61 1.92 -0.58
C ILE A 111 9.67 1.31 0.33
N GLY A 112 9.24 0.67 1.42
CA GLY A 112 10.13 -0.16 2.23
C GLY A 112 10.39 -1.49 1.52
N SER A 113 11.60 -1.68 1.02
CA SER A 113 11.99 -2.82 0.19
C SER A 113 12.77 -3.84 1.00
N CYS A 114 12.43 -5.12 0.87
CA CYS A 114 13.17 -6.24 1.46
C CYS A 114 13.47 -7.29 0.39
N LEU A 115 14.56 -7.09 -0.34
CA LEU A 115 14.95 -7.96 -1.47
C LEU A 115 15.36 -9.37 -1.01
N ALA A 116 15.71 -9.57 0.26
CA ALA A 116 15.97 -10.89 0.82
C ALA A 116 14.71 -11.79 0.83
N ARG A 117 13.52 -11.18 0.72
CA ARG A 117 12.23 -11.87 0.65
C ARG A 117 11.89 -12.25 -0.77
N GLY A 118 11.86 -13.51 -1.07
CA GLY A 118 11.30 -13.98 -2.33
C GLY A 118 12.00 -15.22 -2.89
N SER A 119 11.23 -16.03 -3.62
CA SER A 119 11.77 -17.14 -4.39
C SER A 119 12.51 -16.61 -5.63
N THR A 120 13.42 -17.40 -6.15
CA THR A 120 14.15 -17.11 -7.40
C THR A 120 13.19 -16.76 -8.55
N GLY A 121 12.04 -17.46 -8.64
CA GLY A 121 11.01 -17.18 -9.65
C GLY A 121 10.38 -15.79 -9.49
N ARG A 122 10.17 -15.30 -8.27
CA ARG A 122 9.66 -13.94 -8.01
C ARG A 122 10.67 -12.89 -8.49
N HIS A 123 11.95 -13.07 -8.22
CA HIS A 123 13.00 -12.14 -8.68
C HIS A 123 13.12 -12.09 -10.21
N ILE A 124 12.94 -13.24 -10.89
CA ILE A 124 12.91 -13.27 -12.35
C ILE A 124 11.69 -12.50 -12.87
N ALA A 125 10.50 -12.76 -12.35
CA ALA A 125 9.27 -12.06 -12.72
C ALA A 125 9.39 -10.54 -12.50
N TRP A 126 9.91 -10.11 -11.36
CA TRP A 126 10.13 -8.69 -11.08
C TRP A 126 11.10 -8.02 -12.04
N ARG A 127 12.18 -8.71 -12.41
CA ARG A 127 13.14 -8.20 -13.40
C ARG A 127 12.50 -7.99 -14.77
N VAL A 128 11.65 -8.94 -15.20
CA VAL A 128 10.88 -8.84 -16.45
C VAL A 128 9.90 -7.67 -16.37
N PHE A 129 9.09 -7.58 -15.30
CA PHE A 129 8.13 -6.48 -15.13
C PHE A 129 8.81 -5.12 -15.02
N LYS A 130 9.92 -5.02 -14.30
CA LYS A 130 10.73 -3.80 -14.23
C LYS A 130 11.17 -3.34 -15.61
N ARG A 131 11.66 -4.28 -16.43
CA ARG A 131 12.09 -3.97 -17.81
C ARG A 131 10.92 -3.56 -18.71
N LEU A 132 9.78 -4.23 -18.62
CA LEU A 132 8.58 -3.93 -19.40
C LEU A 132 7.92 -2.63 -18.95
N SER A 133 7.79 -2.43 -17.65
CA SER A 133 7.12 -1.25 -17.06
C SER A 133 8.01 0.00 -17.05
N GLY A 134 9.33 -0.13 -17.12
CA GLY A 134 10.29 0.96 -16.97
C GLY A 134 10.26 1.59 -15.56
N LEU A 135 9.65 0.91 -14.59
CA LEU A 135 9.67 1.33 -13.20
C LEU A 135 11.06 1.15 -12.60
N ASN A 136 11.53 2.14 -11.86
CA ASN A 136 12.82 2.05 -11.17
C ASN A 136 12.66 1.58 -9.72
N VAL A 137 11.80 0.56 -9.51
CA VAL A 137 11.47 -0.04 -8.21
C VAL A 137 11.80 -1.53 -8.27
N SER A 138 12.38 -2.07 -7.21
CA SER A 138 12.83 -3.47 -7.14
C SER A 138 11.87 -4.36 -6.38
N ASP A 139 11.22 -3.87 -5.31
CA ASP A 139 10.17 -4.59 -4.58
C ASP A 139 8.79 -4.00 -4.89
N LEU A 140 8.16 -4.54 -5.92
CA LEU A 140 6.83 -4.10 -6.37
C LEU A 140 5.71 -4.45 -5.38
N THR A 141 5.92 -5.48 -4.55
CA THR A 141 4.86 -6.11 -3.74
C THR A 141 4.88 -5.74 -2.27
N SER A 142 5.83 -4.90 -1.83
CA SER A 142 5.89 -4.48 -0.43
C SER A 142 4.64 -3.69 -0.03
N GLY A 143 4.02 -4.08 1.09
CA GLY A 143 2.92 -3.37 1.73
C GLY A 143 3.37 -2.19 2.61
N LEU A 144 4.66 -2.12 2.97
CA LEU A 144 5.23 -1.03 3.73
C LEU A 144 5.55 0.15 2.81
N ARG A 145 4.75 1.21 2.87
CA ARG A 145 4.87 2.38 2.01
C ARG A 145 4.55 3.66 2.75
N LEU A 146 5.29 4.71 2.46
CA LEU A 146 5.00 6.07 2.89
C LEU A 146 4.41 6.83 1.69
N TYR A 147 3.17 7.24 1.80
CA TYR A 147 2.47 8.07 0.82
C TYR A 147 2.40 9.51 1.32
N ARG A 148 2.90 10.45 0.55
CA ARG A 148 2.71 11.87 0.83
C ARG A 148 1.42 12.38 0.18
N ARG A 149 0.92 13.52 0.63
CA ARG A 149 -0.37 14.06 0.24
C ARG A 149 -0.63 14.09 -1.28
N PRO A 150 0.32 14.44 -2.16
CA PRO A 150 0.08 14.38 -3.61
C PRO A 150 -0.24 12.96 -4.11
N ALA A 151 0.52 11.95 -3.66
CA ALA A 151 0.27 10.56 -4.01
C ALA A 151 -1.05 10.07 -3.39
N MET A 152 -1.35 10.42 -2.13
CA MET A 152 -2.62 10.08 -1.48
C MET A 152 -3.81 10.57 -2.31
N ALA A 153 -3.79 11.82 -2.78
CA ALA A 153 -4.88 12.41 -3.56
C ALA A 153 -5.13 11.65 -4.87
N VAL A 154 -4.06 11.33 -5.60
CA VAL A 154 -4.14 10.53 -6.83
C VAL A 154 -4.68 9.14 -6.56
N LEU A 155 -4.15 8.47 -5.53
CA LEU A 155 -4.45 7.08 -5.26
C LEU A 155 -5.79 6.87 -4.54
N ALA A 156 -6.36 7.90 -3.93
CA ALA A 156 -7.72 7.91 -3.40
C ALA A 156 -8.79 8.09 -4.50
N SER A 157 -8.40 8.40 -5.74
CA SER A 157 -9.32 8.65 -6.85
C SER A 157 -10.09 7.41 -7.30
N ARG A 158 -11.21 7.64 -8.02
CA ARG A 158 -12.00 6.57 -8.64
C ARG A 158 -11.19 5.77 -9.68
N GLN A 159 -10.31 6.44 -10.41
CA GLN A 159 -9.47 5.81 -11.43
C GLN A 159 -8.51 4.79 -10.80
N ALA A 160 -7.92 5.11 -9.65
CA ALA A 160 -7.05 4.20 -8.93
C ALA A 160 -7.82 2.99 -8.34
N THR A 161 -9.15 3.09 -8.17
CA THR A 161 -10.00 1.97 -7.70
C THR A 161 -10.13 0.86 -8.76
N MET A 162 -9.83 1.15 -10.03
CA MET A 162 -9.82 0.14 -11.10
C MET A 162 -8.66 -0.84 -10.99
N PHE A 163 -7.61 -0.52 -10.22
CA PHE A 163 -6.54 -1.47 -9.96
C PHE A 163 -6.98 -2.54 -8.97
N GLU A 164 -6.48 -3.74 -9.17
CA GLU A 164 -6.74 -4.87 -8.28
C GLU A 164 -5.72 -4.92 -7.11
N TYR A 165 -4.49 -4.48 -7.38
CA TYR A 165 -3.38 -4.50 -6.44
C TYR A 165 -2.70 -3.13 -6.32
N GLN A 166 -2.03 -2.89 -5.19
CA GLN A 166 -1.27 -1.66 -4.94
C GLN A 166 0.14 -1.64 -5.60
N ASP A 167 0.41 -2.51 -6.52
CA ASP A 167 1.73 -2.73 -7.12
C ASP A 167 1.95 -1.96 -8.44
N VAL A 168 2.19 -2.67 -9.54
CA VAL A 168 2.61 -2.08 -10.83
C VAL A 168 1.63 -1.03 -11.34
N GLY A 169 0.31 -1.25 -11.23
CA GLY A 169 -0.69 -0.31 -11.72
C GLY A 169 -0.61 1.05 -11.02
N VAL A 170 -0.50 1.03 -9.70
CA VAL A 170 -0.34 2.22 -8.86
C VAL A 170 0.96 2.97 -9.20
N LEU A 171 2.06 2.25 -9.33
CA LEU A 171 3.36 2.84 -9.64
C LEU A 171 3.39 3.45 -11.04
N LEU A 172 2.80 2.78 -12.03
CA LEU A 172 2.66 3.32 -13.39
C LEU A 172 1.79 4.58 -13.43
N MET A 173 0.73 4.63 -12.63
CA MET A 173 -0.12 5.81 -12.51
C MET A 173 0.67 7.00 -11.96
N LEU A 174 1.43 6.80 -10.86
CA LEU A 174 2.28 7.86 -10.30
C LEU A 174 3.38 8.28 -11.26
N GLN A 175 4.04 7.33 -11.94
CA GLN A 175 5.07 7.62 -12.94
C GLN A 175 4.53 8.47 -14.10
N LYS A 176 3.34 8.13 -14.62
CA LYS A 176 2.68 8.91 -15.69
C LYS A 176 2.34 10.34 -15.27
N LEU A 177 2.17 10.58 -13.98
CA LEU A 177 1.94 11.91 -13.41
C LEU A 177 3.24 12.61 -12.98
N ASN A 178 4.40 12.07 -13.37
CA ASN A 178 5.73 12.58 -13.02
C ASN A 178 5.95 12.69 -11.50
N MET A 179 5.31 11.83 -10.72
CA MET A 179 5.51 11.77 -9.28
C MET A 179 6.70 10.86 -8.97
N SER A 180 7.63 11.36 -8.13
CA SER A 180 8.81 10.62 -7.71
C SER A 180 8.44 9.47 -6.78
N CYS A 181 9.05 8.30 -7.06
CA CYS A 181 8.93 7.11 -6.24
C CYS A 181 10.35 6.59 -5.94
N SER A 182 10.63 6.32 -4.67
CA SER A 182 11.91 5.76 -4.23
C SER A 182 11.73 4.50 -3.38
N GLU A 183 12.83 3.81 -3.13
CA GLU A 183 12.91 2.64 -2.26
C GLU A 183 13.90 2.87 -1.13
N VAL A 184 13.54 2.40 0.04
CA VAL A 184 14.39 2.32 1.23
C VAL A 184 14.52 0.86 1.62
N SER A 185 15.75 0.39 1.79
CA SER A 185 15.98 -0.97 2.28
C SER A 185 15.59 -1.09 3.75
N VAL A 186 14.71 -2.04 4.05
CA VAL A 186 14.22 -2.29 5.40
C VAL A 186 14.32 -3.77 5.76
N ASN A 187 14.49 -4.05 7.04
CA ASN A 187 14.44 -5.41 7.54
C ASN A 187 12.98 -5.81 7.81
N MET A 188 12.54 -6.91 7.24
CA MET A 188 11.22 -7.48 7.47
C MET A 188 11.34 -8.83 8.19
N GLN A 189 10.33 -9.16 8.98
CA GLN A 189 10.24 -10.46 9.63
C GLN A 189 9.60 -11.49 8.69
N GLU A 190 9.93 -12.76 8.87
CA GLU A 190 9.21 -13.83 8.20
C GLU A 190 7.78 -13.93 8.74
N ARG A 191 6.84 -14.23 7.85
CA ARG A 191 5.46 -14.47 8.24
C ARG A 191 5.40 -15.70 9.16
N LYS A 192 4.86 -15.54 10.36
CA LYS A 192 4.79 -16.61 11.33
C LYS A 192 3.57 -17.51 11.12
N ASP A 193 2.48 -16.97 10.57
CA ASP A 193 1.21 -17.67 10.41
C ASP A 193 0.62 -17.44 9.02
N GLY A 194 0.12 -18.53 8.43
CA GLY A 194 -0.74 -18.52 7.25
C GLY A 194 -0.03 -18.54 5.89
N ILE A 195 -0.83 -18.84 4.85
CA ILE A 195 -0.44 -18.84 3.44
C ILE A 195 -0.68 -17.43 2.89
N SER A 196 0.15 -17.00 1.91
CA SER A 196 -0.07 -15.73 1.21
C SER A 196 -1.48 -15.70 0.62
N ARG A 197 -2.27 -14.69 0.95
CA ARG A 197 -3.65 -14.57 0.47
C ARG A 197 -3.73 -14.25 -1.02
N ILE A 198 -2.69 -13.63 -1.58
CA ILE A 198 -2.61 -13.32 -3.00
C ILE A 198 -2.12 -14.53 -3.80
N PHE A 199 -1.16 -15.29 -3.25
CA PHE A 199 -0.50 -16.41 -3.95
C PHE A 199 -0.88 -17.77 -3.36
N HIS A 200 -2.17 -17.99 -3.09
CA HIS A 200 -2.70 -19.21 -2.49
C HIS A 200 -2.82 -20.37 -3.49
N SER A 201 -2.81 -20.11 -4.78
CA SER A 201 -2.93 -21.11 -5.85
C SER A 201 -2.14 -20.72 -7.11
N TRP A 202 -1.77 -21.70 -7.93
CA TRP A 202 -1.13 -21.46 -9.23
C TRP A 202 -2.01 -20.60 -10.15
N GLY A 203 -3.33 -20.76 -10.12
CA GLY A 203 -4.26 -19.93 -10.88
C GLY A 203 -4.18 -18.45 -10.49
N ALA A 204 -4.09 -18.15 -9.19
CA ALA A 204 -3.91 -16.79 -8.69
C ALA A 204 -2.56 -16.19 -9.14
N VAL A 205 -1.49 -16.98 -9.13
CA VAL A 205 -0.17 -16.55 -9.62
C VAL A 205 -0.23 -16.22 -11.10
N ILE A 206 -0.81 -17.09 -11.94
CA ILE A 206 -0.93 -16.86 -13.38
C ILE A 206 -1.78 -15.62 -13.66
N SER A 207 -2.93 -15.47 -12.99
CA SER A 207 -3.82 -14.30 -13.13
C SER A 207 -3.07 -13.01 -12.78
N TYR A 208 -2.33 -13.01 -11.67
CA TYR A 208 -1.49 -11.88 -11.27
C TYR A 208 -0.42 -11.53 -12.31
N LEU A 209 0.28 -12.53 -12.84
CA LEU A 209 1.31 -12.33 -13.86
C LEU A 209 0.73 -11.77 -15.17
N LEU A 210 -0.43 -12.27 -15.61
CA LEU A 210 -1.12 -11.75 -16.78
C LEU A 210 -1.59 -10.32 -16.59
N TYR A 211 -2.27 -10.04 -15.46
CA TYR A 211 -2.73 -8.70 -15.11
C TYR A 211 -1.56 -7.70 -15.07
N THR A 212 -0.49 -8.03 -14.35
CA THR A 212 0.70 -7.19 -14.23
C THR A 212 1.41 -7.01 -15.57
N GLY A 213 1.45 -8.05 -16.41
CA GLY A 213 2.00 -8.01 -17.77
C GLY A 213 1.22 -7.03 -18.65
N ILE A 214 -0.12 -7.12 -18.68
CA ILE A 214 -0.99 -6.23 -19.43
C ILE A 214 -0.79 -4.78 -18.99
N LEU A 215 -0.78 -4.51 -17.68
CA LEU A 215 -0.53 -3.18 -17.16
C LEU A 215 0.85 -2.64 -17.55
N SER A 216 1.89 -3.48 -17.49
CA SER A 216 3.24 -3.09 -17.85
C SER A 216 3.35 -2.67 -19.34
N ILE A 217 2.64 -3.36 -20.22
CA ILE A 217 2.58 -3.03 -21.65
C ILE A 217 1.71 -1.79 -21.89
N SER A 218 0.64 -1.57 -21.12
CA SER A 218 -0.28 -0.44 -21.28
C SER A 218 0.39 0.94 -21.15
N ARG A 219 1.56 1.00 -20.52
CA ARG A 219 2.36 2.25 -20.45
C ARG A 219 2.75 2.79 -21.83
N LEU A 220 2.82 1.92 -22.83
CA LEU A 220 3.22 2.29 -24.18
C LEU A 220 2.12 3.05 -24.94
N GLY A 221 0.89 3.08 -24.41
CA GLY A 221 -0.21 3.84 -24.98
C GLY A 221 -0.10 5.35 -24.73
N PRO A 222 -0.74 6.19 -25.59
CA PRO A 222 -0.76 7.63 -25.41
C PRO A 222 -1.50 7.99 -24.11
N PHE A 223 -0.87 8.81 -23.26
CA PHE A 223 -1.45 9.32 -22.03
C PHE A 223 -1.28 10.83 -21.95
N LYS A 224 -2.39 11.55 -21.75
CA LYS A 224 -2.40 13.02 -21.60
C LYS A 224 -2.40 13.36 -20.10
N ALA A 225 -1.22 13.52 -19.52
CA ALA A 225 -1.05 13.83 -18.09
C ALA A 225 -1.76 15.13 -17.67
N GLU A 226 -1.73 16.18 -18.52
CA GLU A 226 -2.35 17.48 -18.25
C GLU A 226 -3.89 17.39 -18.12
N GLU A 227 -4.54 16.65 -19.00
CA GLU A 227 -5.99 16.45 -18.96
C GLU A 227 -6.42 15.68 -17.70
N TYR A 228 -5.57 14.75 -17.26
CA TYR A 228 -5.81 13.97 -16.05
C TYR A 228 -5.63 14.81 -14.77
N HIS A 229 -4.60 15.64 -14.71
CA HIS A 229 -4.39 16.60 -13.61
C HIS A 229 -5.55 17.57 -13.46
N GLN A 230 -6.05 18.14 -14.56
CA GLN A 230 -7.20 19.03 -14.52
C GLN A 230 -8.46 18.34 -14.01
N LYS A 231 -8.71 17.08 -14.42
CA LYS A 231 -9.84 16.29 -13.92
C LYS A 231 -9.74 15.94 -12.43
N LEU A 232 -8.54 15.70 -11.92
CA LEU A 232 -8.32 15.46 -10.48
C LEU A 232 -8.60 16.71 -9.64
N ILE A 233 -8.13 17.88 -10.11
CA ILE A 233 -8.33 19.16 -9.42
C ILE A 233 -9.80 19.59 -9.49
N SER A 234 -10.47 19.44 -10.63
CA SER A 234 -11.89 19.78 -10.80
C SER A 234 -12.83 18.84 -10.03
N GLY A 235 -12.50 17.54 -9.94
CA GLY A 235 -13.28 16.56 -9.17
C GLY A 235 -13.14 16.71 -7.65
N ALA A 236 -12.04 17.29 -7.17
CA ALA A 236 -11.84 17.57 -5.75
C ALA A 236 -12.61 18.80 -5.24
N ASN A 237 -13.10 19.66 -6.15
CA ASN A 237 -13.87 20.85 -5.81
C ASN A 237 -15.40 20.67 -5.96
N SER A 238 -15.86 19.45 -6.28
CA SER A 238 -17.27 19.15 -6.56
C SER A 238 -17.94 18.17 -5.57
N GLU A 239 -17.31 17.92 -4.42
CA GLU A 239 -17.90 17.09 -3.33
C GLU A 239 -17.81 17.89 -1.98
#